data_db674db668216278075f6221101b437e
#
_entry.id   db674db668216278075f6221101b437e
#
_cell.length_a   1.000
_cell.length_b   1.000
_cell.length_c   1.000
_cell.angle_alpha   90.00
_cell.angle_beta   90.00
_cell.angle_gamma   90.00
#
_symmetry.space_group_name_H-M   'P 1'
#
loop_
_entity.id
_entity.type
_entity.pdbx_description
1 polymer ?
#
loop_
_entity_poly.entity_id
_entity_poly.type
_entity_poly.pdbx_seq_one_letter_code
_entity_poly.pdbx_strand_id
1 'polypeptide(L)'
;MLNHIIANYNKPLIITSIGLDGEEIDQVTYLEKPQVYLRKNDLIATAKETLNKLEARYEILAETKIFTPIGNIIICRILSKGKALIAGPSLVSDMKFLINKIKELSTNKIIIDGAFFRKSFASISDASILVIGANYSYDIDKTVNNAFLTYKKLTLSKALNKYEGLKNKKNIVIIYQDKILELDFSSIIGKADLILDKYAKTAQAIFLPNTLTEELVEELTKKPFLYKFDIIVKSATNILLNDKHLKNIFRLNNKIYVLETIEIASVCFNPFSPRGYSYNKAEFASKLSKKLQREVIDVKEVDTYE
;
A
#
# COMPACT_ATOMS: atom_id res chain seq x y z
N MET A 1 -5.97 -14.81 -0.06
CA MET A 1 -6.36 -13.82 0.99
C MET A 1 -7.80 -13.31 0.78
N LEU A 2 -8.12 -12.61 -0.31
CA LEU A 2 -9.46 -12.03 -0.51
C LEU A 2 -10.57 -13.08 -0.40
N ASN A 3 -10.48 -14.19 -1.14
CA ASN A 3 -11.46 -15.28 -1.08
C ASN A 3 -11.61 -15.90 0.33
N HIS A 4 -10.51 -15.98 1.08
CA HIS A 4 -10.55 -16.43 2.47
C HIS A 4 -11.36 -15.45 3.36
N ILE A 5 -11.13 -14.14 3.22
CA ILE A 5 -11.92 -13.13 3.95
C ILE A 5 -13.40 -13.23 3.57
N ILE A 6 -13.71 -13.36 2.28
CA ILE A 6 -15.09 -13.48 1.81
C ILE A 6 -15.76 -14.73 2.38
N ALA A 7 -15.07 -15.87 2.39
CA ALA A 7 -15.62 -17.13 2.91
C ALA A 7 -15.91 -17.08 4.41
N ASN A 8 -15.04 -16.44 5.21
CA ASN A 8 -15.08 -16.49 6.67
C ASN A 8 -15.73 -15.27 7.34
N TYR A 9 -16.09 -14.23 6.60
CA TYR A 9 -16.76 -13.06 7.17
C TYR A 9 -18.29 -13.18 7.03
N ASN A 10 -18.99 -13.25 8.15
CA ASN A 10 -20.42 -13.61 8.22
C ASN A 10 -21.40 -12.53 7.70
N LYS A 11 -20.93 -11.31 7.42
CA LYS A 11 -21.76 -10.22 6.88
C LYS A 11 -21.44 -9.99 5.42
N PRO A 12 -22.37 -9.39 4.65
CA PRO A 12 -22.06 -8.94 3.29
C PRO A 12 -20.86 -7.99 3.28
N LEU A 13 -20.03 -8.11 2.26
CA LEU A 13 -18.86 -7.28 2.02
C LEU A 13 -19.07 -6.39 0.80
N ILE A 14 -18.30 -5.33 0.74
CA ILE A 14 -18.16 -4.52 -0.46
C ILE A 14 -16.75 -4.74 -0.99
N ILE A 15 -16.62 -5.12 -2.24
CA ILE A 15 -15.37 -5.57 -2.82
C ILE A 15 -15.04 -4.70 -4.03
N THR A 16 -13.85 -4.16 -4.06
CA THR A 16 -13.26 -3.48 -5.21
C THR A 16 -11.78 -3.81 -5.32
N SER A 17 -11.14 -3.38 -6.38
CA SER A 17 -9.72 -3.61 -6.64
C SER A 17 -9.00 -2.31 -6.95
N ILE A 18 -7.67 -2.33 -6.91
CA ILE A 18 -6.84 -1.20 -7.33
C ILE A 18 -6.42 -1.40 -8.77
N GLY A 19 -6.96 -0.54 -9.64
CA GLY A 19 -6.66 -0.55 -11.06
C GLY A 19 -7.23 -1.77 -11.76
N LEU A 20 -7.02 -1.77 -13.04
CA LEU A 20 -7.12 -2.92 -13.88
C LEU A 20 -5.89 -2.95 -14.76
N ASP A 21 -5.31 -4.09 -14.77
CA ASP A 21 -4.66 -4.54 -15.95
C ASP A 21 -5.77 -5.29 -16.71
N GLY A 22 -6.27 -4.73 -17.82
CA GLY A 22 -7.37 -5.29 -18.63
C GLY A 22 -7.07 -6.64 -19.27
N GLU A 23 -6.06 -7.32 -18.83
CA GLU A 23 -5.57 -8.60 -19.31
C GLU A 23 -6.01 -9.72 -18.38
N GLU A 24 -6.45 -10.82 -18.96
CA GLU A 24 -6.80 -12.04 -18.24
C GLU A 24 -5.58 -12.66 -17.55
N ILE A 25 -4.39 -12.32 -18.04
CA ILE A 25 -3.09 -12.84 -17.60
C ILE A 25 -2.35 -11.72 -16.88
N ASP A 26 -1.81 -12.03 -15.72
CA ASP A 26 -0.89 -11.13 -15.01
C ASP A 26 0.37 -10.92 -15.84
N GLN A 27 0.63 -9.67 -16.29
CA GLN A 27 1.79 -9.34 -17.16
C GLN A 27 3.14 -9.69 -16.54
N VAL A 28 3.22 -9.83 -15.22
CA VAL A 28 4.45 -10.17 -14.50
C VAL A 28 4.63 -11.68 -14.36
N THR A 29 3.54 -12.42 -14.21
CA THR A 29 3.59 -13.86 -13.94
C THR A 29 3.09 -14.72 -15.10
N TYR A 30 2.44 -14.14 -16.09
CA TYR A 30 1.78 -14.83 -17.23
C TYR A 30 0.73 -15.86 -16.78
N LEU A 31 0.20 -15.73 -15.58
CA LEU A 31 -0.83 -16.62 -15.04
C LEU A 31 -2.20 -15.93 -15.07
N GLU A 32 -3.25 -16.75 -15.16
CA GLU A 32 -4.62 -16.26 -15.01
C GLU A 32 -4.79 -15.55 -13.65
N LYS A 33 -5.45 -14.40 -13.67
CA LYS A 33 -5.76 -13.69 -12.43
C LYS A 33 -6.74 -14.52 -11.60
N PRO A 34 -6.51 -14.66 -10.29
CA PRO A 34 -7.41 -15.41 -9.43
C PRO A 34 -8.79 -14.74 -9.43
N GLN A 35 -9.80 -15.52 -9.80
CA GLN A 35 -11.19 -15.09 -9.74
C GLN A 35 -11.63 -14.90 -8.29
N VAL A 36 -12.48 -13.90 -8.08
CA VAL A 36 -13.06 -13.58 -6.77
C VAL A 36 -14.38 -14.31 -6.63
N TYR A 37 -14.55 -15.10 -5.56
CA TYR A 37 -15.80 -15.79 -5.25
C TYR A 37 -16.75 -14.85 -4.50
N LEU A 38 -17.89 -14.55 -5.11
CA LEU A 38 -18.89 -13.64 -4.58
C LEU A 38 -20.04 -14.39 -3.93
N ARG A 39 -20.62 -13.81 -2.89
CA ARG A 39 -21.80 -14.33 -2.19
C ARG A 39 -23.02 -13.47 -2.51
N LYS A 40 -24.20 -14.03 -2.34
CA LYS A 40 -25.45 -13.25 -2.37
C LYS A 40 -25.39 -12.11 -1.35
N ASN A 41 -25.82 -10.93 -1.75
CA ASN A 41 -25.84 -9.67 -1.00
C ASN A 41 -24.48 -8.97 -0.83
N ASP A 42 -23.37 -9.54 -1.28
CA ASP A 42 -22.14 -8.76 -1.42
C ASP A 42 -22.36 -7.64 -2.44
N LEU A 43 -21.67 -6.51 -2.27
CA LEU A 43 -21.56 -5.46 -3.27
C LEU A 43 -20.22 -5.56 -3.96
N ILE A 44 -20.21 -5.24 -5.24
CA ILE A 44 -18.95 -5.05 -5.97
C ILE A 44 -18.92 -3.66 -6.60
N ALA A 45 -17.74 -3.06 -6.63
CA ALA A 45 -17.49 -1.87 -7.43
C ALA A 45 -16.41 -2.22 -8.45
N THR A 46 -16.80 -2.28 -9.72
CA THR A 46 -15.94 -2.80 -10.80
C THR A 46 -16.19 -2.07 -12.11
N ALA A 47 -15.23 -2.13 -13.03
CA ALA A 47 -15.37 -1.56 -14.36
C ALA A 47 -16.46 -2.30 -15.18
N LYS A 48 -17.22 -1.57 -15.96
CA LYS A 48 -18.41 -2.06 -16.68
C LYS A 48 -18.14 -3.30 -17.53
N GLU A 49 -17.02 -3.33 -18.24
CA GLU A 49 -16.70 -4.47 -19.13
C GLU A 49 -16.42 -5.78 -18.36
N THR A 50 -16.00 -5.72 -17.09
CA THR A 50 -15.82 -6.96 -16.29
C THR A 50 -17.14 -7.63 -15.96
N LEU A 51 -18.27 -6.91 -16.01
CA LEU A 51 -19.59 -7.48 -15.79
C LEU A 51 -19.98 -8.50 -16.86
N ASN A 52 -19.41 -8.42 -18.07
CA ASN A 52 -19.64 -9.39 -19.15
C ASN A 52 -19.07 -10.79 -18.80
N LYS A 53 -18.14 -10.88 -17.86
CA LYS A 53 -17.51 -12.10 -17.38
C LYS A 53 -17.97 -12.51 -15.97
N LEU A 54 -18.97 -11.82 -15.45
CA LEU A 54 -19.52 -12.10 -14.12
C LEU A 54 -20.44 -13.31 -14.18
N GLU A 55 -20.09 -14.36 -13.45
CA GLU A 55 -20.89 -15.61 -13.40
C GLU A 55 -22.09 -15.52 -12.43
N ALA A 56 -22.25 -14.39 -11.71
CA ALA A 56 -23.34 -14.16 -10.77
C ALA A 56 -24.43 -13.27 -11.36
N ARG A 57 -25.69 -13.47 -10.96
CA ARG A 57 -26.75 -12.48 -11.20
C ARG A 57 -26.50 -11.27 -10.33
N TYR A 58 -26.77 -10.09 -10.86
CA TYR A 58 -26.53 -8.82 -10.18
C TYR A 58 -27.60 -7.79 -10.50
N GLU A 59 -27.66 -6.76 -9.66
CA GLU A 59 -28.47 -5.55 -9.82
C GLU A 59 -27.53 -4.34 -9.79
N ILE A 60 -27.65 -3.43 -10.74
CA ILE A 60 -26.88 -2.19 -10.76
C ILE A 60 -27.50 -1.22 -9.76
N LEU A 61 -26.73 -0.76 -8.78
CA LEU A 61 -27.16 0.22 -7.80
C LEU A 61 -26.77 1.64 -8.20
N ALA A 62 -25.58 1.82 -8.80
CA ALA A 62 -25.10 3.11 -9.26
C ALA A 62 -24.05 2.97 -10.36
N GLU A 63 -24.03 3.91 -11.28
CA GLU A 63 -22.95 4.15 -12.23
C GLU A 63 -22.17 5.38 -11.78
N THR A 64 -20.83 5.29 -11.72
CA THR A 64 -19.98 6.40 -11.31
C THR A 64 -19.42 7.14 -12.52
N LYS A 65 -18.87 8.34 -12.27
CA LYS A 65 -18.12 9.11 -13.28
C LYS A 65 -16.61 8.78 -13.25
N ILE A 66 -16.22 7.64 -12.67
CA ILE A 66 -14.84 7.19 -12.65
C ILE A 66 -14.60 6.37 -13.91
N PHE A 67 -13.74 6.89 -14.79
CA PHE A 67 -13.37 6.24 -16.04
C PHE A 67 -12.13 5.38 -15.87
N THR A 68 -12.18 4.18 -16.41
CA THR A 68 -11.02 3.28 -16.53
C THR A 68 -10.86 2.87 -17.99
N PRO A 69 -9.72 2.31 -18.41
CA PRO A 69 -9.54 1.82 -19.78
C PRO A 69 -10.59 0.81 -20.24
N ILE A 70 -11.30 0.17 -19.31
CA ILE A 70 -12.32 -0.85 -19.57
C ILE A 70 -13.69 -0.44 -19.01
N GLY A 71 -14.03 0.82 -19.20
CA GLY A 71 -15.34 1.39 -18.89
C GLY A 71 -15.45 2.04 -17.52
N ASN A 72 -16.60 2.62 -17.25
CA ASN A 72 -16.88 3.30 -15.99
C ASN A 72 -16.98 2.30 -14.84
N ILE A 73 -16.67 2.75 -13.63
CA ILE A 73 -16.92 1.94 -12.43
C ILE A 73 -18.41 1.90 -12.12
N ILE A 74 -18.94 0.68 -12.03
CA ILE A 74 -20.33 0.37 -11.69
C ILE A 74 -20.35 -0.25 -10.30
N ILE A 75 -21.34 0.15 -9.48
CA ILE A 75 -21.60 -0.47 -8.18
C ILE A 75 -22.79 -1.40 -8.32
N CYS A 76 -22.59 -2.68 -8.04
CA CYS A 76 -23.61 -3.72 -8.19
C CYS A 76 -23.84 -4.48 -6.88
N ARG A 77 -25.08 -4.92 -6.65
CA ARG A 77 -25.44 -5.93 -5.65
C ARG A 77 -25.48 -7.30 -6.29
N ILE A 78 -24.86 -8.27 -5.64
CA ILE A 78 -24.81 -9.67 -6.08
C ILE A 78 -26.07 -10.39 -5.62
N LEU A 79 -26.79 -11.02 -6.55
CA LEU A 79 -28.07 -11.70 -6.30
C LEU A 79 -27.92 -13.23 -6.20
N SER A 80 -26.84 -13.80 -6.74
CA SER A 80 -26.53 -15.22 -6.64
C SER A 80 -25.02 -15.43 -6.42
N LYS A 81 -24.62 -16.59 -5.88
CA LYS A 81 -23.19 -16.95 -5.81
C LYS A 81 -22.61 -17.03 -7.24
N GLY A 82 -21.35 -16.68 -7.39
CA GLY A 82 -20.63 -16.79 -8.67
C GLY A 82 -19.21 -16.23 -8.56
N LYS A 83 -18.49 -16.24 -9.68
CA LYS A 83 -17.13 -15.76 -9.78
C LYS A 83 -17.09 -14.43 -10.54
N ALA A 84 -16.14 -13.60 -10.22
CA ALA A 84 -15.94 -12.31 -10.85
C ALA A 84 -14.46 -11.98 -11.05
N LEU A 85 -14.18 -11.24 -12.11
CA LEU A 85 -12.99 -10.43 -12.24
C LEU A 85 -13.34 -9.01 -11.79
N ILE A 86 -12.58 -8.47 -10.83
CA ILE A 86 -12.86 -7.14 -10.26
C ILE A 86 -11.78 -6.15 -10.67
N ALA A 87 -12.23 -5.00 -11.12
CA ALA A 87 -11.40 -3.93 -11.64
C ALA A 87 -11.83 -2.58 -11.08
N GLY A 88 -10.97 -1.97 -10.30
CA GLY A 88 -11.26 -0.69 -9.66
C GLY A 88 -10.45 0.48 -10.23
N PRO A 89 -10.53 1.65 -9.58
CA PRO A 89 -9.78 2.83 -9.96
C PRO A 89 -8.28 2.66 -9.84
N SER A 90 -7.53 3.33 -10.72
CA SER A 90 -6.06 3.36 -10.67
C SER A 90 -5.51 4.54 -9.86
N LEU A 91 -6.30 5.57 -9.64
CA LEU A 91 -5.92 6.78 -8.92
C LEU A 91 -6.47 6.77 -7.50
N VAL A 92 -5.66 7.23 -6.54
CA VAL A 92 -6.06 7.35 -5.13
C VAL A 92 -7.25 8.32 -4.95
N SER A 93 -7.30 9.43 -5.73
CA SER A 93 -8.41 10.37 -5.75
C SER A 93 -9.73 9.71 -6.12
N ASP A 94 -9.71 8.89 -7.16
CA ASP A 94 -10.89 8.21 -7.68
C ASP A 94 -11.37 7.14 -6.71
N MET A 95 -10.44 6.43 -6.06
CA MET A 95 -10.78 5.47 -5.01
C MET A 95 -11.42 6.17 -3.80
N LYS A 96 -10.91 7.33 -3.38
CA LYS A 96 -11.55 8.12 -2.32
C LYS A 96 -12.97 8.53 -2.69
N PHE A 97 -13.18 8.97 -3.93
CA PHE A 97 -14.50 9.29 -4.44
C PHE A 97 -15.41 8.05 -4.45
N LEU A 98 -14.89 6.91 -4.92
CA LEU A 98 -15.63 5.64 -4.94
C LEU A 98 -16.03 5.21 -3.52
N ILE A 99 -15.11 5.25 -2.56
CA ILE A 99 -15.39 4.91 -1.15
C ILE A 99 -16.53 5.78 -0.60
N ASN A 100 -16.52 7.08 -0.88
CA ASN A 100 -17.59 7.98 -0.43
C ASN A 100 -18.92 7.60 -1.07
N LYS A 101 -18.96 7.30 -2.37
CA LYS A 101 -20.17 6.83 -3.05
C LYS A 101 -20.69 5.50 -2.51
N ILE A 102 -19.80 4.58 -2.20
CA ILE A 102 -20.15 3.30 -1.58
C ILE A 102 -20.77 3.52 -0.20
N LYS A 103 -20.21 4.41 0.62
CA LYS A 103 -20.72 4.74 1.97
C LYS A 103 -22.13 5.35 1.95
N GLU A 104 -22.53 6.00 0.85
CA GLU A 104 -23.92 6.48 0.67
C GLU A 104 -24.92 5.31 0.45
N LEU A 105 -24.46 4.17 -0.07
CA LEU A 105 -25.27 3.01 -0.43
C LEU A 105 -25.28 1.91 0.65
N SER A 106 -24.21 1.80 1.44
CA SER A 106 -24.03 0.73 2.41
C SER A 106 -23.03 1.07 3.50
N THR A 107 -23.28 0.54 4.71
CA THR A 107 -22.38 0.64 5.86
C THR A 107 -21.48 -0.59 6.04
N ASN A 108 -21.53 -1.54 5.12
CA ASN A 108 -20.71 -2.74 5.16
C ASN A 108 -19.22 -2.45 5.01
N LYS A 109 -18.38 -3.38 5.44
CA LYS A 109 -16.92 -3.27 5.27
C LYS A 109 -16.51 -3.30 3.82
N ILE A 110 -15.64 -2.39 3.43
CA ILE A 110 -15.07 -2.31 2.09
C ILE A 110 -13.72 -3.02 2.09
N ILE A 111 -13.56 -3.99 1.20
CA ILE A 111 -12.29 -4.66 0.93
C ILE A 111 -11.75 -4.14 -0.41
N ILE A 112 -10.56 -3.58 -0.36
CA ILE A 112 -9.84 -3.12 -1.56
C ILE A 112 -8.74 -4.13 -1.83
N ASP A 113 -8.90 -4.92 -2.89
CA ASP A 113 -7.84 -5.83 -3.33
C ASP A 113 -6.76 -5.04 -4.05
N GLY A 114 -5.51 -5.23 -3.63
CA GLY A 114 -4.42 -4.37 -4.06
C GLY A 114 -3.24 -5.12 -4.66
N ALA A 115 -2.72 -4.61 -5.79
CA ALA A 115 -1.49 -5.09 -6.35
C ALA A 115 -0.26 -4.62 -5.53
N PHE A 116 0.77 -5.46 -5.48
CA PHE A 116 2.02 -5.24 -4.75
C PHE A 116 2.67 -3.86 -5.01
N PHE A 117 2.57 -3.35 -6.24
CA PHE A 117 3.20 -2.08 -6.65
C PHE A 117 2.40 -0.83 -6.26
N ARG A 118 1.14 -0.96 -5.84
CA ARG A 118 0.25 0.18 -5.58
C ARG A 118 0.03 0.44 -4.08
N LYS A 119 1.13 0.47 -3.31
CA LYS A 119 1.12 0.69 -1.86
C LYS A 119 0.50 2.04 -1.43
N SER A 120 0.35 3.00 -2.35
CA SER A 120 -0.24 4.31 -2.10
C SER A 120 -1.68 4.27 -1.56
N PHE A 121 -2.41 3.20 -1.85
CA PHE A 121 -3.79 3.03 -1.37
C PHE A 121 -3.88 2.65 0.12
N ALA A 122 -2.78 2.17 0.72
CA ALA A 122 -2.77 1.89 2.16
C ALA A 122 -3.02 3.14 3.02
N SER A 123 -2.70 4.33 2.50
CA SER A 123 -2.92 5.61 3.21
C SER A 123 -4.39 6.05 3.26
N ILE A 124 -5.29 5.41 2.51
CA ILE A 124 -6.72 5.72 2.50
C ILE A 124 -7.58 4.62 3.10
N SER A 125 -6.96 3.55 3.55
CA SER A 125 -7.62 2.42 4.21
C SER A 125 -7.53 2.58 5.73
N ASP A 126 -8.58 2.18 6.45
CA ASP A 126 -8.57 2.17 7.91
C ASP A 126 -7.54 1.18 8.47
N ALA A 127 -7.34 0.05 7.77
CA ALA A 127 -6.31 -0.93 8.05
C ALA A 127 -5.88 -1.68 6.77
N SER A 128 -4.68 -2.24 6.80
CA SER A 128 -4.11 -3.01 5.69
C SER A 128 -3.66 -4.39 6.15
N ILE A 129 -3.76 -5.36 5.26
CA ILE A 129 -3.17 -6.70 5.42
C ILE A 129 -1.97 -6.78 4.49
N LEU A 130 -0.80 -7.03 5.06
CA LEU A 130 0.43 -7.22 4.29
C LEU A 130 0.59 -8.69 3.92
N VAL A 131 0.59 -9.02 2.63
CA VAL A 131 0.80 -10.38 2.13
C VAL A 131 2.21 -10.51 1.55
N ILE A 132 2.98 -11.45 2.07
CA ILE A 132 4.37 -11.71 1.68
C ILE A 132 4.43 -13.05 0.93
N GLY A 133 4.92 -13.05 -0.29
CA GLY A 133 4.96 -14.24 -1.14
C GLY A 133 6.36 -14.65 -1.59
N ALA A 134 6.54 -15.95 -1.86
CA ALA A 134 7.77 -16.53 -2.41
C ALA A 134 8.08 -16.04 -3.86
N ASN A 135 7.14 -15.37 -4.50
CA ASN A 135 7.33 -14.81 -5.85
C ASN A 135 8.38 -13.70 -5.95
N TYR A 136 8.81 -13.13 -4.82
CA TYR A 136 9.79 -12.05 -4.81
C TYR A 136 11.20 -12.53 -5.20
N SER A 137 11.67 -13.67 -4.65
CA SER A 137 13.01 -14.23 -4.92
C SER A 137 13.01 -15.74 -4.71
N TYR A 138 13.94 -16.47 -5.33
CA TYR A 138 14.24 -17.87 -4.96
C TYR A 138 14.87 -17.97 -3.56
N ASP A 139 15.57 -16.93 -3.13
CA ASP A 139 16.24 -16.85 -1.84
C ASP A 139 15.26 -16.35 -0.77
N ILE A 140 14.97 -17.23 0.19
CA ILE A 140 14.07 -16.97 1.30
C ILE A 140 14.54 -15.77 2.14
N ASP A 141 15.85 -15.63 2.38
CA ASP A 141 16.41 -14.56 3.21
C ASP A 141 16.31 -13.20 2.51
N LYS A 142 16.42 -13.14 1.18
CA LYS A 142 16.13 -11.94 0.40
C LYS A 142 14.68 -11.53 0.54
N THR A 143 13.75 -12.49 0.46
CA THR A 143 12.32 -12.23 0.61
C THR A 143 11.99 -11.74 2.02
N VAL A 144 12.52 -12.38 3.05
CA VAL A 144 12.35 -11.97 4.45
C VAL A 144 12.92 -10.57 4.71
N ASN A 145 14.11 -10.26 4.15
CA ASN A 145 14.68 -8.92 4.28
C ASN A 145 13.88 -7.83 3.57
N ASN A 146 13.38 -8.09 2.37
CA ASN A 146 12.47 -7.16 1.66
C ASN A 146 11.18 -6.94 2.44
N ALA A 147 10.58 -8.02 2.96
CA ALA A 147 9.39 -7.96 3.81
C ALA A 147 9.63 -7.08 5.05
N PHE A 148 10.77 -7.26 5.72
CA PHE A 148 11.15 -6.44 6.88
C PHE A 148 11.29 -4.96 6.53
N LEU A 149 11.99 -4.62 5.44
CA LEU A 149 12.15 -3.24 5.01
C LEU A 149 10.81 -2.60 4.63
N THR A 150 9.96 -3.35 3.94
CA THR A 150 8.60 -2.93 3.60
C THR A 150 7.75 -2.69 4.86
N TYR A 151 7.75 -3.65 5.77
CA TYR A 151 7.01 -3.54 7.04
C TYR A 151 7.50 -2.35 7.86
N LYS A 152 8.81 -2.22 8.07
CA LYS A 152 9.43 -1.10 8.80
C LYS A 152 9.06 0.25 8.18
N LYS A 153 9.04 0.34 6.84
CA LYS A 153 8.61 1.55 6.13
C LYS A 153 7.14 1.85 6.37
N LEU A 154 6.26 0.85 6.27
CA LEU A 154 4.81 1.05 6.42
C LEU A 154 4.40 1.38 7.86
N THR A 155 5.18 0.93 8.85
CA THR A 155 4.93 1.14 10.29
C THR A 155 5.76 2.26 10.91
N LEU A 156 6.16 3.24 10.12
CA LEU A 156 6.87 4.43 10.63
C LEU A 156 6.04 5.18 11.67
N SER A 157 6.73 5.72 12.66
CA SER A 157 6.11 6.46 13.76
C SER A 157 5.46 7.76 13.27
N LYS A 158 4.34 8.12 13.90
CA LYS A 158 3.68 9.40 13.66
C LYS A 158 4.55 10.57 14.15
N ALA A 159 4.61 11.62 13.38
CA ALA A 159 5.24 12.87 13.78
C ALA A 159 4.49 13.52 14.96
N LEU A 160 5.19 14.31 15.73
CA LEU A 160 4.61 15.04 16.86
C LEU A 160 3.44 15.92 16.42
N ASN A 161 2.46 16.09 17.29
CA ASN A 161 1.24 16.87 16.98
C ASN A 161 1.51 18.32 16.56
N LYS A 162 2.61 18.93 17.03
CA LYS A 162 3.04 20.27 16.57
C LYS A 162 3.27 20.39 15.07
N TYR A 163 3.43 19.25 14.37
CA TYR A 163 3.66 19.18 12.91
C TYR A 163 2.39 18.90 12.09
N GLU A 164 1.22 18.76 12.71
CA GLU A 164 -0.04 18.49 12.00
C GLU A 164 -0.36 19.54 10.91
N GLY A 165 -0.02 20.82 11.13
CA GLY A 165 -0.20 21.90 10.15
C GLY A 165 0.56 21.69 8.83
N LEU A 166 1.59 20.81 8.82
CA LEU A 166 2.34 20.49 7.61
C LEU A 166 1.53 19.70 6.57
N LYS A 167 0.44 19.03 6.96
CA LYS A 167 -0.41 18.28 6.03
C LYS A 167 -0.90 19.12 4.84
N ASN A 168 -1.19 20.39 5.08
CA ASN A 168 -1.71 21.32 4.08
C ASN A 168 -0.62 22.02 3.27
N LYS A 169 0.66 21.85 3.64
CA LYS A 169 1.77 22.46 2.94
C LYS A 169 2.03 21.73 1.62
N LYS A 170 2.28 22.52 0.57
CA LYS A 170 2.58 22.02 -0.78
C LYS A 170 4.08 22.08 -1.10
N ASN A 171 4.83 22.86 -0.34
CA ASN A 171 6.26 23.07 -0.52
C ASN A 171 7.07 22.41 0.60
N ILE A 172 8.38 22.25 0.35
CA ILE A 172 9.34 21.74 1.33
C ILE A 172 9.43 22.75 2.47
N VAL A 173 9.42 22.23 3.69
CA VAL A 173 9.53 23.07 4.90
C VAL A 173 10.74 22.65 5.71
N ILE A 174 11.62 23.60 6.00
CA ILE A 174 12.75 23.42 6.89
C ILE A 174 12.35 23.91 8.28
N ILE A 175 12.56 23.07 9.27
CA ILE A 175 12.17 23.35 10.66
C ILE A 175 13.45 23.53 11.47
N TYR A 176 13.63 24.71 12.00
CA TYR A 176 14.69 25.06 12.94
C TYR A 176 14.13 25.13 14.36
N GLN A 177 14.99 25.39 15.34
CA GLN A 177 14.58 25.53 16.74
C GLN A 177 13.55 26.65 16.92
N ASP A 178 13.83 27.81 16.33
CA ASP A 178 13.09 29.05 16.58
C ASP A 178 12.25 29.54 15.41
N LYS A 179 12.33 28.86 14.26
CA LYS A 179 11.61 29.28 13.05
C LYS A 179 11.31 28.11 12.10
N ILE A 180 10.31 28.36 11.28
CA ILE A 180 9.92 27.47 10.16
C ILE A 180 10.13 28.25 8.87
N LEU A 181 10.82 27.66 7.90
CA LEU A 181 11.07 28.20 6.58
C LEU A 181 10.39 27.33 5.52
N GLU A 182 9.41 27.87 4.82
CA GLU A 182 8.84 27.23 3.65
C GLU A 182 9.64 27.67 2.42
N LEU A 183 10.09 26.69 1.62
CA LEU A 183 10.85 26.93 0.39
C LEU A 183 9.88 27.07 -0.80
N ASP A 184 10.36 27.69 -1.90
CA ASP A 184 9.58 27.78 -3.15
C ASP A 184 9.66 26.48 -4.00
N PHE A 185 9.92 25.34 -3.37
CA PHE A 185 10.05 24.04 -4.01
C PHE A 185 9.08 23.03 -3.41
N SER A 186 8.33 22.36 -4.28
CA SER A 186 7.44 21.25 -3.87
C SER A 186 8.13 19.88 -3.92
N SER A 187 9.27 19.78 -4.61
CA SER A 187 10.02 18.54 -4.81
C SER A 187 11.50 18.72 -4.51
N ILE A 188 12.11 17.68 -3.95
CA ILE A 188 13.54 17.63 -3.68
C ILE A 188 14.36 17.13 -4.88
N ILE A 189 13.69 16.60 -5.91
CA ILE A 189 14.34 16.04 -7.10
C ILE A 189 15.20 17.11 -7.80
N GLY A 190 16.48 16.79 -8.05
CA GLY A 190 17.47 17.67 -8.65
C GLY A 190 17.88 18.85 -7.78
N LYS A 191 17.58 18.83 -6.48
CA LYS A 191 17.86 19.91 -5.53
C LYS A 191 18.35 19.43 -4.15
N ALA A 192 18.60 18.13 -4.00
CA ALA A 192 18.94 17.55 -2.69
C ALA A 192 20.21 18.15 -2.12
N ASP A 193 21.29 18.24 -2.90
CA ASP A 193 22.58 18.84 -2.52
C ASP A 193 22.43 20.30 -2.12
N LEU A 194 21.75 21.11 -2.96
CA LEU A 194 21.49 22.53 -2.71
C LEU A 194 20.72 22.73 -1.40
N ILE A 195 19.66 21.96 -1.19
CA ILE A 195 18.82 22.08 0.01
C ILE A 195 19.60 21.67 1.25
N LEU A 196 20.36 20.59 1.17
CA LEU A 196 21.16 20.11 2.28
C LEU A 196 22.27 21.11 2.64
N ASP A 197 23.05 21.58 1.68
CA ASP A 197 24.16 22.48 1.96
C ASP A 197 23.73 23.86 2.46
N LYS A 198 22.60 24.37 1.93
CA LYS A 198 22.13 25.72 2.26
C LYS A 198 21.28 25.76 3.53
N TYR A 199 20.47 24.72 3.80
CA TYR A 199 19.42 24.80 4.82
C TYR A 199 19.51 23.73 5.91
N ALA A 200 20.14 22.56 5.65
CA ALA A 200 19.97 21.40 6.51
C ALA A 200 20.97 21.30 7.66
N LYS A 201 22.08 22.04 7.65
CA LYS A 201 23.15 21.90 8.65
C LYS A 201 22.70 22.15 10.08
N THR A 202 21.76 23.06 10.28
CA THR A 202 21.18 23.44 11.59
C THR A 202 19.69 23.11 11.71
N ALA A 203 19.12 22.42 10.74
CA ALA A 203 17.72 22.03 10.76
C ALA A 203 17.48 20.96 11.83
N GLN A 204 16.34 21.02 12.50
CA GLN A 204 15.83 19.97 13.37
C GLN A 204 15.04 18.94 12.57
N ALA A 205 14.28 19.37 11.56
CA ALA A 205 13.54 18.50 10.68
C ALA A 205 13.35 19.14 9.29
N ILE A 206 13.14 18.27 8.29
CA ILE A 206 12.75 18.66 6.94
C ILE A 206 11.46 17.93 6.58
N PHE A 207 10.43 18.70 6.21
CA PHE A 207 9.19 18.15 5.68
C PHE A 207 9.22 18.12 4.16
N LEU A 208 8.93 16.92 3.62
CA LEU A 208 8.82 16.66 2.18
C LEU A 208 7.35 16.44 1.82
N PRO A 209 6.67 17.38 1.15
CA PRO A 209 5.23 17.29 0.86
C PRO A 209 4.90 16.21 -0.16
N ASN A 210 5.84 15.87 -1.03
CA ASN A 210 5.67 14.90 -2.11
C ASN A 210 6.39 13.60 -1.80
N THR A 211 7.64 13.47 -2.21
CA THR A 211 8.34 12.17 -2.20
C THR A 211 9.71 12.28 -1.54
N LEU A 212 10.02 11.31 -0.69
CA LEU A 212 11.39 11.02 -0.27
C LEU A 212 12.03 10.14 -1.36
N THR A 213 13.07 10.67 -2.00
CA THR A 213 13.73 10.08 -3.16
C THR A 213 15.07 9.44 -2.83
N GLU A 214 15.56 8.59 -3.73
CA GLU A 214 16.88 7.96 -3.63
C GLU A 214 17.99 8.99 -3.62
N GLU A 215 17.88 10.06 -4.41
CA GLU A 215 18.85 11.17 -4.48
C GLU A 215 19.14 11.78 -3.09
N LEU A 216 18.10 12.08 -2.30
CA LEU A 216 18.30 12.61 -0.95
C LEU A 216 19.06 11.61 -0.07
N VAL A 217 18.71 10.33 -0.15
CA VAL A 217 19.37 9.28 0.65
C VAL A 217 20.85 9.12 0.24
N GLU A 218 21.15 9.23 -1.05
CA GLU A 218 22.52 9.20 -1.56
C GLU A 218 23.33 10.37 -1.02
N GLU A 219 22.82 11.60 -1.08
CA GLU A 219 23.50 12.78 -0.54
C GLU A 219 23.72 12.69 0.97
N LEU A 220 22.72 12.24 1.72
CA LEU A 220 22.87 12.00 3.16
C LEU A 220 23.92 10.92 3.48
N THR A 221 24.02 9.89 2.64
CA THR A 221 24.97 8.79 2.82
C THR A 221 26.41 9.23 2.51
N LYS A 222 26.63 10.21 1.64
CA LYS A 222 27.96 10.78 1.35
C LYS A 222 28.55 11.51 2.56
N LYS A 223 27.69 12.15 3.37
CA LYS A 223 28.11 12.99 4.52
C LYS A 223 27.30 12.64 5.79
N PRO A 224 27.36 11.41 6.31
CA PRO A 224 26.40 10.89 7.32
C PRO A 224 26.44 11.59 8.67
N PHE A 225 27.53 12.30 9.00
CA PHE A 225 27.69 13.01 10.26
C PHE A 225 27.37 14.50 10.18
N LEU A 226 27.26 15.04 8.96
CA LEU A 226 27.04 16.46 8.72
C LEU A 226 25.58 16.89 8.93
N TYR A 227 24.65 16.02 8.55
CA TYR A 227 23.23 16.33 8.52
C TYR A 227 22.48 15.53 9.57
N LYS A 228 22.09 16.19 10.67
CA LYS A 228 21.43 15.58 11.83
C LYS A 228 20.03 16.16 12.02
N PHE A 229 19.11 15.84 11.11
CA PHE A 229 17.73 16.29 11.17
C PHE A 229 16.77 15.13 10.97
N ASP A 230 15.53 15.27 11.43
CA ASP A 230 14.47 14.31 11.18
C ASP A 230 13.81 14.60 9.82
N ILE A 231 13.37 13.55 9.16
CA ILE A 231 12.64 13.64 7.90
C ILE A 231 11.15 13.43 8.19
N ILE A 232 10.31 14.33 7.74
CA ILE A 232 8.86 14.21 7.87
C ILE A 232 8.26 14.11 6.48
N VAL A 233 7.44 13.07 6.25
CA VAL A 233 6.67 12.88 5.01
C VAL A 233 5.18 12.78 5.34
N LYS A 234 4.30 12.96 4.36
CA LYS A 234 2.85 12.85 4.59
C LYS A 234 2.47 11.46 5.06
N SER A 235 2.92 10.44 4.35
CA SER A 235 2.63 9.03 4.64
C SER A 235 3.83 8.16 4.21
N ALA A 236 3.90 6.95 4.69
CA ALA A 236 4.91 5.95 4.26
C ALA A 236 4.84 5.66 2.75
N THR A 237 3.71 5.93 2.11
CA THR A 237 3.53 5.78 0.66
C THR A 237 4.29 6.84 -0.16
N ASN A 238 4.67 7.95 0.48
CA ASN A 238 5.52 8.99 -0.12
C ASN A 238 7.01 8.63 -0.12
N ILE A 239 7.40 7.46 0.38
CA ILE A 239 8.79 6.99 0.39
C ILE A 239 8.99 6.07 -0.80
N LEU A 240 9.61 6.59 -1.87
CA LEU A 240 9.92 5.85 -3.10
C LEU A 240 11.41 5.49 -3.12
N LEU A 241 11.78 4.50 -2.33
CA LEU A 241 13.14 4.00 -2.18
C LEU A 241 13.18 2.50 -2.47
N ASN A 242 14.21 2.05 -3.17
CA ASN A 242 14.52 0.64 -3.31
C ASN A 242 15.11 0.06 -2.00
N ASP A 243 15.31 -1.24 -1.93
CA ASP A 243 15.80 -1.93 -0.73
C ASP A 243 17.18 -1.43 -0.27
N LYS A 244 18.07 -1.08 -1.19
CA LYS A 244 19.40 -0.54 -0.89
C LYS A 244 19.28 0.80 -0.15
N HIS A 245 18.48 1.72 -0.71
CA HIS A 245 18.31 3.05 -0.13
C HIS A 245 17.47 3.01 1.17
N LEU A 246 16.50 2.09 1.29
CA LEU A 246 15.81 1.84 2.55
C LEU A 246 16.76 1.35 3.64
N LYS A 247 17.67 0.42 3.31
CA LYS A 247 18.69 -0.02 4.27
C LYS A 247 19.60 1.11 4.71
N ASN A 248 20.03 1.95 3.76
CA ASN A 248 20.91 3.07 4.02
C ASN A 248 20.25 4.09 4.95
N ILE A 249 19.05 4.58 4.60
CA ILE A 249 18.37 5.60 5.41
C ILE A 249 18.04 5.10 6.82
N PHE A 250 17.69 3.81 6.99
CA PHE A 250 17.45 3.23 8.32
C PHE A 250 18.71 3.00 9.17
N ARG A 251 19.90 3.15 8.59
CA ARG A 251 21.21 3.10 9.28
C ARG A 251 21.72 4.49 9.64
N LEU A 252 21.22 5.53 8.97
CA LEU A 252 21.57 6.91 9.32
C LEU A 252 20.93 7.34 10.64
N ASN A 253 21.47 8.38 11.25
CA ASN A 253 20.91 8.97 12.46
C ASN A 253 19.64 9.79 12.21
N ASN A 254 19.29 10.03 10.95
CA ASN A 254 18.07 10.72 10.56
C ASN A 254 16.85 9.82 10.80
N LYS A 255 15.93 10.25 11.65
CA LYS A 255 14.67 9.53 11.85
C LYS A 255 13.66 9.97 10.81
N ILE A 256 12.81 9.03 10.38
CA ILE A 256 11.72 9.31 9.45
C ILE A 256 10.40 9.21 10.22
N TYR A 257 9.58 10.23 10.08
CA TYR A 257 8.23 10.29 10.63
C TYR A 257 7.20 10.52 9.56
N VAL A 258 5.98 10.10 9.82
CA VAL A 258 4.83 10.30 8.94
C VAL A 258 3.78 11.16 9.63
N LEU A 259 3.05 11.98 8.88
CA LEU A 259 1.89 12.71 9.40
C LEU A 259 0.64 11.81 9.47
N GLU A 260 0.56 10.82 8.57
CA GLU A 260 -0.52 9.84 8.47
C GLU A 260 0.07 8.44 8.53
N THR A 261 -0.26 7.71 9.59
CA THR A 261 0.18 6.32 9.80
C THR A 261 -0.64 5.35 8.97
N ILE A 262 -0.05 4.21 8.64
CA ILE A 262 -0.73 3.07 8.04
C ILE A 262 -0.87 2.00 9.13
N GLU A 263 -2.11 1.59 9.38
CA GLU A 263 -2.39 0.47 10.28
C GLU A 263 -2.20 -0.85 9.55
N ILE A 264 -1.29 -1.71 10.03
CA ILE A 264 -1.11 -3.08 9.54
C ILE A 264 -1.83 -4.04 10.49
N ALA A 265 -3.06 -4.38 10.17
CA ALA A 265 -3.88 -5.27 11.00
C ALA A 265 -3.28 -6.68 11.09
N SER A 266 -2.78 -7.20 9.97
CA SER A 266 -2.22 -8.55 9.90
C SER A 266 -1.10 -8.65 8.88
N VAL A 267 -0.20 -9.62 9.10
CA VAL A 267 0.82 -10.03 8.13
C VAL A 267 0.56 -11.49 7.76
N CYS A 268 0.36 -11.74 6.49
CA CYS A 268 0.12 -13.05 5.95
C CYS A 268 1.25 -13.47 5.01
N PHE A 269 1.46 -14.77 4.84
CA PHE A 269 2.47 -15.25 3.92
C PHE A 269 1.95 -16.33 2.97
N ASN A 270 2.60 -16.43 1.80
CA ASN A 270 2.38 -17.48 0.82
C ASN A 270 3.73 -18.09 0.43
N PRO A 271 4.01 -19.34 0.83
CA PRO A 271 5.27 -19.98 0.52
C PRO A 271 5.38 -20.45 -0.95
N PHE A 272 4.29 -20.41 -1.71
CA PHE A 272 4.26 -20.87 -3.10
C PHE A 272 4.54 -19.72 -4.06
N SER A 273 5.43 -19.98 -5.02
CA SER A 273 5.70 -19.07 -6.12
C SER A 273 4.98 -19.53 -7.39
N PRO A 274 4.37 -18.61 -8.16
CA PRO A 274 3.82 -18.95 -9.48
C PRO A 274 4.90 -19.40 -10.47
N ARG A 275 6.18 -19.22 -10.16
CA ARG A 275 7.32 -19.69 -10.97
C ARG A 275 7.67 -21.17 -10.73
N GLY A 276 6.80 -21.94 -10.05
CA GLY A 276 6.94 -23.39 -9.87
C GLY A 276 7.84 -23.84 -8.71
N TYR A 277 8.25 -22.94 -7.81
CA TYR A 277 8.98 -23.30 -6.60
C TYR A 277 8.21 -22.89 -5.33
N SER A 278 8.59 -23.47 -4.21
CA SER A 278 8.05 -23.09 -2.89
C SER A 278 9.16 -23.06 -1.84
N TYR A 279 8.98 -22.23 -0.83
CA TYR A 279 9.78 -22.28 0.37
C TYR A 279 9.29 -23.37 1.33
N ASN A 280 10.19 -23.87 2.20
CA ASN A 280 9.75 -24.62 3.36
C ASN A 280 8.87 -23.69 4.21
N LYS A 281 7.63 -24.10 4.44
CA LYS A 281 6.59 -23.31 5.09
C LYS A 281 6.97 -22.91 6.52
N ALA A 282 7.41 -23.90 7.34
CA ALA A 282 7.76 -23.68 8.73
C ALA A 282 8.98 -22.75 8.86
N GLU A 283 9.98 -22.94 8.01
CA GLU A 283 11.16 -22.08 7.96
C GLU A 283 10.77 -20.65 7.57
N PHE A 284 9.93 -20.47 6.54
CA PHE A 284 9.51 -19.14 6.08
C PHE A 284 8.71 -18.40 7.14
N ALA A 285 7.74 -19.06 7.78
CA ALA A 285 6.95 -18.50 8.86
C ALA A 285 7.85 -18.08 10.05
N SER A 286 8.76 -18.97 10.47
CA SER A 286 9.69 -18.71 11.58
C SER A 286 10.62 -17.53 11.30
N LYS A 287 11.23 -17.49 10.12
CA LYS A 287 12.12 -16.38 9.70
C LYS A 287 11.38 -15.05 9.63
N LEU A 288 10.17 -15.04 9.06
CA LEU A 288 9.33 -13.83 8.98
C LEU A 288 8.92 -13.35 10.37
N SER A 289 8.34 -14.23 11.20
CA SER A 289 7.87 -13.87 12.54
C SER A 289 9.02 -13.34 13.41
N LYS A 290 10.17 -14.01 13.41
CA LYS A 290 11.37 -13.54 14.12
C LYS A 290 11.85 -12.19 13.62
N LYS A 291 11.88 -11.98 12.30
CA LYS A 291 12.39 -10.75 11.69
C LYS A 291 11.47 -9.56 11.89
N LEU A 292 10.14 -9.78 11.79
CA LEU A 292 9.11 -8.75 11.95
C LEU A 292 8.74 -8.52 13.42
N GLN A 293 9.17 -9.39 14.34
CA GLN A 293 8.75 -9.42 15.75
C GLN A 293 7.23 -9.44 15.90
N ARG A 294 6.58 -10.22 15.04
CA ARG A 294 5.13 -10.32 14.93
C ARG A 294 4.72 -11.71 14.44
N GLU A 295 3.56 -12.17 14.87
CA GLU A 295 2.92 -13.35 14.31
C GLU A 295 2.60 -13.16 12.84
N VAL A 296 2.79 -14.21 12.04
CA VAL A 296 2.46 -14.25 10.61
C VAL A 296 1.49 -15.39 10.34
N ILE A 297 0.50 -15.15 9.51
CA ILE A 297 -0.63 -16.07 9.30
C ILE A 297 -0.49 -16.73 7.93
N ASP A 298 -0.61 -18.07 7.90
CA ASP A 298 -0.83 -18.81 6.66
C ASP A 298 -2.33 -18.89 6.38
N VAL A 299 -2.76 -18.22 5.33
CA VAL A 299 -4.18 -18.18 4.95
C VAL A 299 -4.72 -19.54 4.52
N LYS A 300 -3.86 -20.42 3.99
CA LYS A 300 -4.29 -21.76 3.55
C LYS A 300 -4.51 -22.74 4.70
N GLU A 301 -3.88 -22.53 5.86
CA GLU A 301 -4.13 -23.38 7.04
C GLU A 301 -5.43 -23.05 7.74
N VAL A 302 -5.89 -21.81 7.63
CA VAL A 302 -7.15 -21.38 8.25
C VAL A 302 -8.37 -21.94 7.50
N ASP A 303 -8.19 -22.34 6.23
CA ASP A 303 -9.25 -22.98 5.42
C ASP A 303 -9.53 -24.47 5.80
N THR A 304 -8.77 -25.05 6.73
CA THR A 304 -8.89 -26.47 7.12
C THR A 304 -9.76 -26.72 8.32
N TYR A 305 -10.42 -25.70 8.87
CA TYR A 305 -11.44 -25.89 9.88
C TYR A 305 -12.84 -25.86 9.20
N GLU A 306 -13.25 -27.02 8.66
CA GLU A 306 -14.65 -27.36 8.44
C GLU A 306 -15.33 -27.69 9.77
#